data_740969d8908d263d72d44ed7d4c9a03e
#
_entry.id   740969d8908d263d72d44ed7d4c9a03e
#
_cell.length_a   1.000
_cell.length_b   1.000
_cell.length_c   1.000
_cell.angle_alpha   90.00
_cell.angle_beta   90.00
_cell.angle_gamma   90.00
#
_symmetry.space_group_name_H-M   'P 1'
#
loop_
_entity.id
_entity.type
_entity.pdbx_description
1 polymer ?
#
loop_
_entity_poly.entity_id
_entity_poly.type
_entity_poly.pdbx_seq_one_letter_code
_entity_poly.pdbx_strand_id
1 'polypeptide(L)'
;MIFDLNEFQDKKIIITGSSTGIGFETAIEFLKLGANVIFHGNKSMDDIEKRIKERTSKSSYSILKADFTKLSEVEKFMENSIKQLNGLDILINNAGTMIGRFPIELMNEKKFLEIFDLNSKSAFF
;
A
#
# COMPACT_ATOMS: atom_id res chain seq x y z
N MET A 1 26.94 9.36 -9.50
CA MET A 1 25.62 9.94 -9.12
C MET A 1 25.57 9.97 -7.61
N ILE A 2 25.34 11.12 -7.05
CA ILE A 2 25.20 11.28 -5.60
C ILE A 2 23.69 11.34 -5.31
N PHE A 3 23.18 10.40 -4.51
CA PHE A 3 21.82 10.44 -4.01
C PHE A 3 21.82 11.22 -2.69
N ASP A 4 20.98 12.23 -2.61
CA ASP A 4 20.70 12.89 -1.34
C ASP A 4 19.64 12.08 -0.59
N LEU A 5 20.08 11.32 0.41
CA LEU A 5 19.17 10.51 1.25
C LEU A 5 18.22 11.36 2.09
N ASN A 6 18.50 12.67 2.24
CA ASN A 6 17.61 13.58 2.94
C ASN A 6 16.42 14.05 2.07
N GLU A 7 16.42 13.72 0.79
CA GLU A 7 15.35 14.09 -0.15
C GLU A 7 13.98 13.56 0.29
N PHE A 8 13.94 12.43 0.98
CA PHE A 8 12.70 11.81 1.45
C PHE A 8 12.28 12.23 2.86
N GLN A 9 13.10 13.01 3.55
CA GLN A 9 12.77 13.50 4.88
C GLN A 9 11.44 14.30 4.83
N ASP A 10 10.51 13.92 5.69
CA ASP A 10 9.16 14.52 5.82
C ASP A 10 8.26 14.40 4.57
N LYS A 11 8.68 13.69 3.52
CA LYS A 11 7.83 13.41 2.36
C LYS A 11 6.63 12.56 2.77
N LYS A 12 5.49 12.86 2.17
CA LYS A 12 4.19 12.23 2.43
C LYS A 12 3.94 11.15 1.39
N ILE A 13 4.00 9.89 1.81
CA ILE A 13 4.06 8.74 0.91
C ILE A 13 2.94 7.76 1.23
N ILE A 14 2.22 7.33 0.21
CA ILE A 14 1.27 6.23 0.28
C ILE A 14 1.80 5.08 -0.56
N ILE A 15 1.84 3.88 0.02
CA ILE A 15 2.21 2.66 -0.71
C ILE A 15 1.06 1.67 -0.56
N THR A 16 0.36 1.39 -1.65
CA THR A 16 -0.73 0.42 -1.63
C THR A 16 -0.20 -1.01 -1.60
N GLY A 17 -0.91 -1.93 -0.94
CA GLY A 17 -0.46 -3.30 -0.81
C GLY A 17 0.85 -3.45 -0.04
N SER A 18 1.05 -2.63 1.00
CA SER A 18 2.30 -2.58 1.77
C SER A 18 2.26 -3.36 3.09
N SER A 19 1.25 -4.20 3.29
CA SER A 19 1.20 -5.09 4.45
C SER A 19 2.17 -6.28 4.36
N THR A 20 2.59 -6.65 3.17
CA THR A 20 3.50 -7.77 2.91
C THR A 20 4.38 -7.51 1.68
N GLY A 21 5.39 -8.36 1.50
CA GLY A 21 6.19 -8.45 0.29
C GLY A 21 6.93 -7.18 -0.09
N ILE A 22 6.99 -6.91 -1.38
CA ILE A 22 7.74 -5.78 -1.95
C ILE A 22 7.23 -4.44 -1.42
N GLY A 23 5.92 -4.28 -1.32
CA GLY A 23 5.31 -3.06 -0.77
C GLY A 23 5.71 -2.78 0.67
N PHE A 24 5.73 -3.82 1.51
CA PHE A 24 6.18 -3.68 2.90
C PHE A 24 7.65 -3.26 2.99
N GLU A 25 8.54 -3.93 2.26
CA GLU A 25 9.96 -3.58 2.26
C GLU A 25 10.20 -2.15 1.75
N THR A 26 9.50 -1.76 0.69
CA THR A 26 9.56 -0.40 0.14
C THR A 26 9.12 0.64 1.17
N ALA A 27 8.00 0.40 1.85
CA ALA A 27 7.49 1.29 2.88
C ALA A 27 8.47 1.42 4.06
N ILE A 28 9.08 0.33 4.50
CA ILE A 28 10.09 0.34 5.55
C ILE A 28 11.30 1.20 5.16
N GLU A 29 11.78 1.09 3.92
CA GLU A 29 12.92 1.88 3.48
C GLU A 29 12.61 3.39 3.45
N PHE A 30 11.44 3.79 2.96
CA PHE A 30 11.02 5.19 3.02
C PHE A 30 10.87 5.69 4.47
N LEU A 31 10.32 4.86 5.34
CA LEU A 31 10.18 5.21 6.75
C LEU A 31 11.54 5.43 7.42
N LYS A 32 12.52 4.57 7.14
CA LYS A 32 13.92 4.73 7.61
C LYS A 32 14.57 6.03 7.10
N LEU A 33 14.19 6.46 5.90
CA LEU A 33 14.67 7.74 5.31
C LEU A 33 13.93 8.97 5.86
N GLY A 34 13.07 8.81 6.84
CA GLY A 34 12.38 9.90 7.52
C GLY A 34 11.09 10.37 6.86
N ALA A 35 10.55 9.63 5.91
CA ALA A 35 9.25 9.93 5.32
C ALA A 35 8.09 9.64 6.27
N ASN A 36 6.95 10.30 6.01
CA ASN A 36 5.68 9.96 6.62
C ASN A 36 4.95 8.97 5.71
N VAL A 37 4.69 7.77 6.18
CA VAL A 37 4.26 6.65 5.35
C VAL A 37 2.89 6.12 5.76
N ILE A 38 2.00 5.93 4.80
CA ILE A 38 0.76 5.16 4.97
C ILE A 38 1.00 3.73 4.45
N PHE A 39 0.88 2.76 5.36
CA PHE A 39 0.83 1.35 5.03
C PHE A 39 -0.61 0.95 4.72
N HIS A 40 -0.80 0.15 3.69
CA HIS A 40 -2.10 -0.34 3.25
C HIS A 40 -2.10 -1.86 3.11
N GLY A 41 -3.20 -2.46 3.50
CA GLY A 41 -3.53 -3.86 3.24
C GLY A 41 -5.01 -4.10 3.44
N ASN A 42 -5.47 -5.31 3.16
CA ASN A 42 -6.88 -5.69 3.29
C ASN A 42 -7.10 -6.82 4.29
N LYS A 43 -6.35 -7.91 4.15
CA LYS A 43 -6.46 -9.08 5.02
C LYS A 43 -5.52 -8.94 6.21
N SER A 44 -5.55 -9.84 7.13
CA SER A 44 -4.67 -9.98 8.27
C SER A 44 -3.63 -8.86 8.50
N MET A 45 -4.06 -7.78 9.14
CA MET A 45 -3.20 -6.64 9.48
C MET A 45 -2.68 -6.72 10.92
N ASP A 46 -2.99 -7.80 11.63
CA ASP A 46 -2.83 -7.87 13.08
C ASP A 46 -1.37 -7.79 13.56
N ASP A 47 -0.44 -8.25 12.74
CA ASP A 47 0.98 -8.27 13.07
C ASP A 47 1.82 -7.18 12.38
N ILE A 48 1.20 -6.36 11.52
CA ILE A 48 1.95 -5.39 10.70
C ILE A 48 2.69 -4.37 11.58
N GLU A 49 2.04 -3.84 12.60
CA GLU A 49 2.66 -2.87 13.50
C GLU A 49 3.87 -3.47 14.23
N LYS A 50 3.74 -4.70 14.70
CA LYS A 50 4.85 -5.44 15.32
C LYS A 50 6.02 -5.58 14.35
N ARG A 51 5.76 -5.99 13.12
CA ARG A 51 6.79 -6.15 12.08
C ARG A 51 7.46 -4.82 11.73
N ILE A 52 6.72 -3.73 11.71
CA ILE A 52 7.30 -2.39 11.50
C ILE A 52 8.26 -2.05 12.63
N LYS A 53 7.82 -2.23 13.88
CA LYS A 53 8.62 -1.92 15.08
C LYS A 53 9.88 -2.76 15.19
N GLU A 54 9.88 -3.98 14.68
CA GLU A 54 11.08 -4.85 14.62
C GLU A 54 12.12 -4.35 13.58
N ARG A 55 11.71 -3.54 12.61
CA ARG A 55 12.54 -3.07 11.51
C ARG A 55 13.08 -1.65 11.69
N THR A 56 12.38 -0.82 12.45
CA THR A 56 12.76 0.58 12.66
C THR A 56 12.14 1.14 13.92
N SER A 57 12.82 2.11 14.52
CA SER A 57 12.29 2.91 15.63
C SER A 57 11.48 4.13 15.17
N LYS A 58 11.44 4.40 13.86
CA LYS A 58 10.66 5.52 13.31
C LYS A 58 9.17 5.28 13.52
N SER A 59 8.44 6.34 13.87
CA SER A 59 7.02 6.28 14.21
C SER A 59 6.12 7.13 13.30
N SER A 60 6.69 7.74 12.26
CA SER A 60 5.96 8.59 11.30
C SER A 60 5.21 7.74 10.27
N TYR A 61 4.33 6.88 10.74
CA TYR A 61 3.50 6.03 9.88
C TYR A 61 2.08 5.88 10.43
N SER A 62 1.18 5.51 9.55
CA SER A 62 -0.17 5.02 9.88
C SER A 62 -0.47 3.77 9.07
N ILE A 63 -1.36 2.95 9.58
CA ILE A 63 -1.79 1.70 8.96
C ILE A 63 -3.27 1.81 8.66
N LEU A 64 -3.65 1.73 7.39
CA LEU A 64 -5.04 1.81 6.95
C LEU A 64 -5.44 0.56 6.18
N LYS A 65 -6.58 0.01 6.56
CA LYS A 65 -7.18 -1.16 5.91
C LYS A 65 -8.22 -0.71 4.88
N ALA A 66 -8.19 -1.30 3.69
CA ALA A 66 -9.19 -1.09 2.65
C ALA A 66 -9.20 -2.24 1.66
N ASP A 67 -10.40 -2.65 1.24
CA ASP A 67 -10.59 -3.63 0.17
C ASP A 67 -10.61 -2.91 -1.18
N PHE A 68 -9.53 -3.00 -1.92
CA PHE A 68 -9.36 -2.31 -3.21
C PHE A 68 -10.11 -2.98 -4.38
N THR A 69 -10.83 -4.06 -4.15
CA THR A 69 -11.82 -4.56 -5.11
C THR A 69 -13.08 -3.69 -5.13
N LYS A 70 -13.24 -2.81 -4.13
CA LYS A 70 -14.39 -1.92 -3.97
C LYS A 70 -13.96 -0.46 -4.16
N LEU A 71 -14.43 0.17 -5.22
CA LEU A 71 -14.06 1.56 -5.56
C LEU A 71 -14.36 2.53 -4.40
N SER A 72 -15.50 2.36 -3.72
CA SER A 72 -15.84 3.20 -2.57
C SER A 72 -14.84 3.11 -1.42
N GLU A 73 -14.22 1.96 -1.22
CA GLU A 73 -13.16 1.80 -0.22
C GLU A 73 -11.83 2.41 -0.67
N VAL A 74 -11.53 2.36 -1.97
CA VAL A 74 -10.38 3.04 -2.55
C VAL A 74 -10.49 4.55 -2.31
N GLU A 75 -11.63 5.14 -2.63
CA GLU A 75 -11.89 6.57 -2.45
C GLU A 75 -11.73 6.99 -0.99
N LYS A 76 -12.37 6.28 -0.06
CA LYS A 76 -12.26 6.54 1.38
C LYS A 76 -10.82 6.38 1.89
N PHE A 77 -10.12 5.37 1.41
CA PHE A 77 -8.71 5.15 1.77
C PHE A 77 -7.86 6.35 1.34
N MET A 78 -8.01 6.83 0.12
CA MET A 78 -7.26 7.97 -0.37
C MET A 78 -7.59 9.26 0.38
N GLU A 79 -8.86 9.54 0.61
CA GLU A 79 -9.30 10.70 1.40
C GLU A 79 -8.72 10.67 2.82
N ASN A 80 -8.84 9.56 3.52
CA ASN A 80 -8.32 9.40 4.88
C ASN A 80 -6.80 9.49 4.93
N SER A 81 -6.11 8.89 3.97
CA SER A 81 -4.66 8.92 3.89
C SER A 81 -4.13 10.34 3.68
N ILE A 82 -4.70 11.07 2.72
CA ILE A 82 -4.32 12.45 2.42
C ILE A 82 -4.61 13.35 3.61
N LYS A 83 -5.73 13.14 4.28
CA LYS A 83 -6.09 13.89 5.49
C LYS A 83 -5.08 13.65 6.62
N GLN A 84 -4.71 12.41 6.88
CA GLN A 84 -3.73 12.06 7.92
C GLN A 84 -2.34 12.61 7.61
N LEU A 85 -1.92 12.55 6.35
CA LEU A 85 -0.63 13.09 5.91
C LEU A 85 -0.63 14.62 5.77
N ASN A 86 -1.80 15.24 5.71
CA ASN A 86 -1.96 16.65 5.36
C ASN A 86 -1.35 16.98 3.98
N GLY A 87 -1.63 16.15 3.01
CA GLY A 87 -1.15 16.24 1.64
C GLY A 87 -0.60 14.92 1.12
N LEU A 88 -0.02 14.93 -0.06
CA LEU A 88 0.59 13.76 -0.69
C LEU A 88 1.72 14.20 -1.61
N ASP A 89 2.90 13.61 -1.45
CA ASP A 89 4.05 13.83 -2.33
C ASP A 89 4.27 12.67 -3.31
N ILE A 90 4.13 11.42 -2.81
CA ILE A 90 4.41 10.21 -3.59
C ILE A 90 3.31 9.18 -3.36
N LEU A 91 2.77 8.65 -4.45
CA LEU A 91 1.87 7.50 -4.44
C LEU A 91 2.53 6.34 -5.19
N ILE A 92 2.70 5.20 -4.52
CA ILE A 92 3.20 3.97 -5.13
C ILE A 92 2.04 2.97 -5.23
N ASN A 93 1.57 2.75 -6.45
CA ASN A 93 0.54 1.77 -6.78
C ASN A 93 1.18 0.38 -6.86
N ASN A 94 1.20 -0.34 -5.73
CA ASN A 94 1.77 -1.67 -5.59
C ASN A 94 0.72 -2.75 -5.31
N ALA A 95 -0.48 -2.39 -4.86
CA ALA A 95 -1.53 -3.36 -4.58
C ALA A 95 -1.84 -4.24 -5.80
N GLY A 96 -1.87 -5.55 -5.57
CA GLY A 96 -2.16 -6.52 -6.62
C GLY A 96 -2.17 -7.94 -6.08
N THR A 97 -2.88 -8.83 -6.77
CA THR A 97 -2.92 -10.25 -6.46
C THR A 97 -3.28 -11.05 -7.70
N MET A 98 -2.90 -12.32 -7.68
CA MET A 98 -3.40 -13.31 -8.67
C MET A 98 -4.62 -14.08 -8.18
N ILE A 99 -5.01 -13.91 -6.91
CA ILE A 99 -6.10 -14.64 -6.21
C ILE A 99 -5.87 -16.18 -6.19
N GLY A 100 -4.81 -16.63 -6.82
CA GLY A 100 -4.42 -18.04 -6.94
C GLY A 100 -3.93 -18.36 -8.34
N ARG A 101 -3.41 -19.56 -8.50
CA ARG A 101 -3.01 -20.09 -9.81
C ARG A 101 -4.08 -21.05 -10.26
N PHE A 102 -4.69 -20.79 -11.41
CA PHE A 102 -5.74 -21.60 -12.00
C PHE A 102 -5.38 -21.98 -13.42
N PRO A 103 -5.68 -23.23 -13.87
CA PRO A 103 -5.78 -23.52 -15.30
C PRO A 103 -6.79 -22.56 -15.94
N ILE A 104 -6.53 -22.18 -17.19
CA ILE A 104 -7.38 -21.20 -17.89
C ILE A 104 -8.84 -21.69 -17.98
N GLU A 105 -9.05 -22.99 -18.05
CA GLU A 105 -10.37 -23.62 -18.11
C GLU A 105 -11.21 -23.41 -16.84
N LEU A 106 -10.54 -23.13 -15.71
CA LEU A 106 -11.19 -22.85 -14.42
C LEU A 106 -11.38 -21.37 -14.16
N MET A 107 -10.95 -20.49 -15.07
CA MET A 107 -11.19 -19.08 -14.98
C MET A 107 -12.68 -18.79 -15.23
N ASN A 108 -13.27 -17.98 -14.37
CA ASN A 108 -14.65 -17.50 -14.52
C ASN A 108 -14.71 -15.99 -14.39
N GLU A 109 -15.84 -15.42 -14.75
CA GLU A 109 -16.04 -13.97 -14.73
C GLU A 109 -15.79 -13.36 -13.35
N LYS A 110 -16.24 -14.00 -12.29
CA LYS A 110 -16.05 -13.52 -10.92
C LYS A 110 -14.56 -13.39 -10.58
N LYS A 111 -13.78 -14.42 -10.85
CA LYS A 111 -12.32 -14.40 -10.61
C LYS A 111 -11.63 -13.36 -11.48
N PHE A 112 -12.03 -13.25 -12.74
CA PHE A 112 -11.51 -12.24 -13.66
C PHE A 112 -11.77 -10.83 -13.14
N LEU A 113 -12.99 -10.53 -12.74
CA LEU A 113 -13.35 -9.20 -12.22
C LEU A 113 -12.63 -8.87 -10.92
N GLU A 114 -12.51 -9.82 -9.99
CA GLU A 114 -11.74 -9.59 -8.76
C GLU A 114 -10.28 -9.22 -9.05
N ILE A 115 -9.63 -9.96 -9.94
CA ILE A 115 -8.24 -9.69 -10.33
C ILE A 115 -8.13 -8.33 -11.02
N PHE A 116 -9.02 -8.05 -11.96
CA PHE A 116 -9.03 -6.79 -12.70
C PHE A 116 -9.32 -5.59 -11.80
N ASP A 117 -10.31 -5.69 -10.93
CA ASP A 117 -10.70 -4.63 -10.01
C ASP A 117 -9.56 -4.27 -9.05
N LEU A 118 -8.87 -5.27 -8.52
CA LEU A 118 -7.75 -5.04 -7.62
C LEU A 118 -6.50 -4.53 -8.34
N ASN A 119 -6.10 -5.17 -9.44
CA ASN A 119 -4.79 -4.88 -10.06
C ASN A 119 -4.81 -3.67 -11.01
N SER A 120 -5.95 -3.37 -11.61
CA SER A 120 -6.04 -2.33 -12.64
C SER A 120 -6.98 -1.21 -12.26
N LYS A 121 -8.24 -1.53 -11.99
CA LYS A 121 -9.28 -0.52 -11.71
C LYS A 121 -8.95 0.32 -10.47
N SER A 122 -8.48 -0.32 -9.38
CA SER A 122 -8.17 0.38 -8.15
C SER A 122 -7.03 1.40 -8.30
N ALA A 123 -6.09 1.13 -9.19
CA ALA A 123 -4.97 2.05 -9.45
C ALA A 123 -5.38 3.20 -10.39
N PHE A 124 -6.39 2.98 -11.23
CA PHE A 124 -6.84 3.97 -12.22
C PHE A 124 -7.77 5.03 -11.61
N PHE A 125 -8.65 4.63 -10.74
CA PHE A 125 -9.62 5.51 -10.07
C PHE A 125 -9.21 5.88 -8.66
#